data_dec9ed8ccc44461a96fc9ce9334408bf
#
_entry.id   dec9ed8ccc44461a96fc9ce9334408bf
#
_cell.length_a   1.000
_cell.length_b   1.000
_cell.length_c   1.000
_cell.angle_alpha   90.00
_cell.angle_beta   90.00
_cell.angle_gamma   90.00
#
_symmetry.space_group_name_H-M   'P 1'
#
loop_
_entity.id
_entity.type
_entity.pdbx_description
1 polymer ?
#
loop_
_entity_poly.entity_id
_entity_poly.type
_entity_poly.pdbx_seq_one_letter_code
_entity_poly.pdbx_strand_id
1 'polypeptide(L)' 'MVIVRCKNEYIEDGEWKRNELTLNCINDNFIVTHLDVSEQTYINKEFTKKELIRYLDTLYLQRIETGFVEACFSYLSNLK' A
#
# COMPACT_ATOMS: atom_id res chain seq x y z
N MET A 1 7.83 5.51 10.58
CA MET A 1 6.52 5.41 11.23
C MET A 1 5.48 4.94 10.22
N VAL A 2 4.73 3.91 10.57
CA VAL A 2 3.65 3.41 9.70
C VAL A 2 2.48 4.39 9.74
N ILE A 3 2.05 4.85 8.58
CA ILE A 3 0.97 5.82 8.44
C ILE A 3 -0.34 5.14 8.06
N VAL A 4 -0.26 4.19 7.13
CA VAL A 4 -1.41 3.43 6.64
C VAL A 4 -1.04 1.96 6.64
N ARG A 5 -1.97 1.13 7.11
CA ARG A 5 -1.81 -0.33 7.07
C ARG A 5 -3.13 -0.94 6.64
N CYS A 6 -3.08 -1.74 5.59
CA CYS A 6 -4.23 -2.50 5.11
C CYS A 6 -3.88 -3.98 5.07
N LYS A 7 -4.78 -4.79 5.60
CA LYS A 7 -4.65 -6.25 5.58
C LYS A 7 -5.75 -6.81 4.72
N ASN A 8 -5.39 -7.68 3.80
CA ASN A 8 -6.34 -8.39 2.96
C ASN A 8 -6.25 -9.88 3.25
N GLU A 9 -7.40 -10.48 3.53
CA GLU A 9 -7.50 -11.91 3.73
C GLU A 9 -8.46 -12.45 2.68
N TYR A 10 -8.08 -13.54 2.03
CA TYR A 10 -8.87 -14.10 0.94
C TYR A 10 -8.61 -15.59 0.82
N ILE A 11 -9.50 -16.29 0.11
CA ILE A 11 -9.34 -17.70 -0.18
C ILE A 11 -9.03 -17.85 -1.67
N GLU A 12 -7.95 -18.57 -1.98
CA GLU A 12 -7.54 -18.85 -3.33
C GLU A 12 -7.19 -20.33 -3.44
N ASP A 13 -7.81 -21.02 -4.38
CA ASP A 13 -7.64 -22.47 -4.58
C ASP A 13 -7.87 -23.28 -3.31
N GLY A 14 -8.86 -22.86 -2.49
CA GLY A 14 -9.19 -23.54 -1.24
C GLY A 14 -8.24 -23.24 -0.09
N GLU A 15 -7.24 -22.40 -0.29
CA GLU A 15 -6.28 -22.02 0.72
C GLU A 15 -6.54 -20.61 1.24
N TRP A 16 -6.38 -20.44 2.54
CA TRP A 16 -6.48 -19.13 3.18
C TRP A 16 -5.19 -18.34 2.93
N LYS A 17 -5.32 -17.14 2.38
CA LYS A 17 -4.17 -16.28 2.07
C LYS A 17 -4.34 -14.90 2.70
N ARG A 18 -3.22 -14.29 3.00
CA ARG A 18 -3.20 -12.95 3.59
C ARG A 18 -2.05 -12.13 3.03
N ASN A 19 -2.33 -10.86 2.71
CA ASN A 19 -1.28 -9.91 2.42
C ASN A 19 -1.51 -8.60 3.18
N GLU A 20 -0.47 -7.81 3.30
CA GLU A 20 -0.52 -6.51 3.95
C GLU A 20 0.18 -5.48 3.08
N LEU A 21 -0.41 -4.28 3.04
CA LEU A 21 0.19 -3.11 2.44
C LEU A 21 0.35 -2.05 3.50
N THR A 22 1.55 -1.49 3.60
CA THR A 22 1.81 -0.39 4.53
C THR A 22 2.42 0.79 3.80
N LEU A 23 2.13 1.99 4.30
CA LEU A 23 2.75 3.22 3.88
C LEU A 23 3.52 3.79 5.06
N ASN A 24 4.81 4.06 4.84
CA ASN A 24 5.68 4.73 5.81
C ASN A 24 6.20 6.03 5.23
N CYS A 25 6.50 6.99 6.09
CA CYS A 25 7.17 8.22 5.69
C CYS A 25 8.49 8.31 6.44
N ILE A 26 9.59 8.41 5.70
CA ILE A 26 10.94 8.53 6.27
C ILE A 26 11.67 9.64 5.52
N ASN A 27 12.12 10.68 6.24
CA ASN A 27 12.90 11.79 5.66
C ASN A 27 12.23 12.39 4.41
N ASP A 28 10.94 12.66 4.49
CA ASP A 28 10.12 13.24 3.42
C ASP A 28 9.89 12.31 2.22
N ASN A 29 10.39 11.10 2.27
CA ASN A 29 10.09 10.07 1.27
C ASN A 29 9.07 9.09 1.81
N PHE A 30 8.38 8.43 0.89
CA PHE A 30 7.34 7.47 1.22
C PHE A 30 7.78 6.07 0.80
N ILE A 31 7.56 5.10 1.67
CA ILE A 31 7.89 3.71 1.38
C ILE A 31 6.60 2.89 1.44
N VAL A 32 6.27 2.25 0.33
CA VAL A 32 5.17 1.29 0.26
C VAL A 32 5.76 -0.10 0.42
N THR A 33 5.31 -0.81 1.42
CA THR A 33 5.73 -2.20 1.67
C THR A 33 4.56 -3.13 1.37
N HIS A 34 4.82 -4.12 0.54
CA HIS A 34 3.87 -5.19 0.27
C HIS A 34 4.43 -6.48 0.86
N LEU A 35 3.74 -7.00 1.86
CA LEU A 35 4.09 -8.27 2.50
C LEU A 35 3.04 -9.30 2.12
N ASP A 36 3.47 -10.35 1.44
CA ASP A 36 2.63 -11.52 1.20
C ASP A 36 2.97 -12.55 2.27
N VAL A 37 2.08 -12.68 3.25
CA VAL A 37 2.30 -13.57 4.39
C VAL A 37 2.31 -15.03 3.94
N SER A 38 1.46 -15.37 2.99
CA SER A 38 1.33 -16.76 2.50
C SER A 38 2.58 -17.25 1.78
N GLU A 39 3.17 -16.37 0.95
CA GLU A 39 4.39 -16.68 0.19
C GLU A 39 5.66 -16.29 0.94
N GLN A 40 5.53 -15.61 2.07
CA GLN A 40 6.65 -15.08 2.85
C GLN A 40 7.55 -14.17 2.02
N THR A 41 6.95 -13.40 1.10
CA THR A 41 7.65 -12.44 0.27
C THR A 41 7.35 -11.02 0.73
N TYR A 42 8.28 -10.13 0.40
CA TYR A 42 8.25 -8.79 0.94
C TYR A 42 8.94 -7.86 -0.06
N ILE A 43 8.25 -6.81 -0.46
CA ILE A 43 8.74 -5.85 -1.45
C ILE A 43 8.55 -4.44 -0.90
N ASN A 44 9.62 -3.65 -0.94
CA ASN A 44 9.60 -2.24 -0.61
C ASN A 44 9.79 -1.40 -1.85
N LYS A 45 9.00 -0.34 -1.98
CA LYS A 45 9.20 0.66 -3.03
C LYS A 45 9.24 2.03 -2.39
N GLU A 46 10.26 2.81 -2.70
CA GLU A 46 10.43 4.16 -2.19
C GLU A 46 10.00 5.18 -3.23
N PHE A 47 9.28 6.20 -2.80
CA PHE A 47 8.72 7.23 -3.66
C PHE A 47 8.87 8.61 -3.06
N THR A 48 9.06 9.62 -3.92
CA THR A 48 8.75 11.00 -3.53
C THR A 48 7.23 11.16 -3.48
N LYS A 49 6.74 12.28 -2.96
CA LYS A 49 5.30 12.54 -2.90
C LYS A 49 4.66 12.47 -4.29
N LYS A 50 5.30 13.07 -5.31
CA LYS A 50 4.78 13.06 -6.68
C LYS A 50 4.73 11.64 -7.24
N GLU A 51 5.78 10.88 -7.03
CA GLU A 51 5.85 9.50 -7.49
C GLU A 51 4.80 8.63 -6.81
N LEU A 52 4.60 8.85 -5.52
CA LEU A 52 3.59 8.11 -4.77
C LEU A 52 2.19 8.40 -5.33
N ILE A 53 1.87 9.65 -5.60
CA ILE A 53 0.57 10.02 -6.17
C ILE A 53 0.36 9.33 -7.51
N ARG A 54 1.36 9.31 -8.38
CA ARG A 54 1.27 8.60 -9.66
C ARG A 54 1.04 7.11 -9.48
N TYR A 55 1.76 6.51 -8.55
CA TYR A 55 1.62 5.09 -8.26
C TYR A 55 0.20 4.78 -7.77
N LEU A 56 -0.30 5.58 -6.84
CA LEU A 56 -1.66 5.42 -6.31
C LEU A 56 -2.72 5.62 -7.39
N ASP A 57 -2.54 6.62 -8.27
CA ASP A 57 -3.46 6.85 -9.39
C ASP A 57 -3.50 5.63 -10.31
N THR A 58 -2.35 5.04 -10.59
CA THR A 58 -2.27 3.85 -11.43
C THR A 58 -3.05 2.69 -10.80
N LEU A 59 -2.85 2.46 -9.50
CA LEU A 59 -3.59 1.42 -8.79
C LEU A 59 -5.09 1.68 -8.80
N TYR A 60 -5.47 2.94 -8.58
CA TYR A 60 -6.87 3.34 -8.55
C TYR A 60 -7.56 3.09 -9.90
N LEU A 61 -6.90 3.46 -11.00
CA LEU A 61 -7.43 3.26 -12.34
C LEU A 61 -7.58 1.77 -12.68
N GLN A 62 -6.70 0.94 -12.15
CA GLN A 62 -6.76 -0.50 -12.35
C GLN A 62 -7.67 -1.20 -11.33
N ARG A 63 -8.21 -0.44 -10.39
CA ARG A 63 -9.06 -0.94 -9.30
C ARG A 63 -8.36 -1.99 -8.45
N ILE A 64 -7.06 -1.80 -8.23
CA ILE A 64 -6.23 -2.68 -7.42
C ILE A 64 -6.05 -2.02 -6.05
N GLU A 65 -6.26 -2.80 -4.98
CA GLU A 65 -6.03 -2.36 -3.60
C GLU A 65 -6.70 -1.04 -3.26
N THR A 66 -7.97 -0.89 -3.64
CA THR A 66 -8.70 0.37 -3.54
C THR A 66 -8.79 0.89 -2.10
N GLY A 67 -8.93 0.02 -1.12
CA GLY A 67 -8.96 0.43 0.29
C GLY A 67 -7.67 1.09 0.74
N PHE A 68 -6.53 0.52 0.35
CA PHE A 68 -5.22 1.08 0.64
C PHE A 68 -5.04 2.43 -0.08
N VAL A 69 -5.41 2.49 -1.37
CA VAL A 69 -5.30 3.71 -2.18
C VAL A 69 -6.12 4.84 -1.57
N GLU A 70 -7.36 4.57 -1.20
CA GLU A 70 -8.24 5.58 -0.59
C GLU A 70 -7.68 6.09 0.73
N ALA A 71 -7.16 5.18 1.57
CA ALA A 71 -6.55 5.57 2.85
C ALA A 71 -5.30 6.43 2.63
N CYS A 72 -4.48 6.10 1.63
CA CYS A 72 -3.29 6.89 1.30
C CYS A 72 -3.66 8.27 0.78
N PHE A 73 -4.65 8.38 -0.11
CA PHE A 73 -5.12 9.68 -0.58
C PHE A 73 -5.69 10.53 0.54
N SER A 74 -6.45 9.91 1.45
CA SER A 74 -6.98 10.60 2.61
C SER A 74 -5.86 11.19 3.47
N TYR A 75 -4.80 10.41 3.71
CA TYR A 75 -3.65 10.88 4.45
C TYR A 75 -2.98 12.05 3.72
N LEU A 76 -2.72 11.91 2.43
CA LEU A 76 -2.04 12.93 1.65
C LEU A 76 -2.85 14.24 1.57
N SER A 77 -4.18 14.13 1.53
CA SER A 77 -5.08 15.30 1.52
C SER A 77 -5.00 16.10 2.82
N ASN A 78 -4.64 15.46 3.92
CA ASN A 78 -4.54 16.11 5.22
C ASN A 78 -3.15 16.66 5.53
N LEU A 79 -2.19 16.46 4.64
CA LEU A 79 -0.85 17.05 4.78
C LEU A 79 -0.91 18.53 4.37
N LYS A 80 -0.26 19.33 5.16
CA LYS A 80 -0.17 20.77 4.88
C LYS A 80 1.18 21.11 4.26
#